data_353dc7cb919f0ae28dabb7398dad3e3e
#
_entry.id   353dc7cb919f0ae28dabb7398dad3e3e
#
_cell.length_a   1.000
_cell.length_b   1.000
_cell.length_c   1.000
_cell.angle_alpha   90.00
_cell.angle_beta   90.00
_cell.angle_gamma   90.00
#
_symmetry.space_group_name_H-M   'P 1'
#
loop_
_entity.id
_entity.type
_entity.pdbx_description
1 polymer ?
#
loop_
_entity_poly.entity_id
_entity_poly.type
_entity_poly.pdbx_seq_one_letter_code
_entity_poly.pdbx_strand_id
1 'polypeptide(L)'
;MSAPTIDMTLLRDIISGGLNPAEGVCLIPEGYKLADLEQYQAQPNALRGTYHARTIAEFARYVLEQDSLRYARIFLDPEAMSAVARLDHGNAGDPGWGRHRAAVKLASPPAFAAFMEIAAAPVTQTLLIDYVTDWADHLEFSAAGAEAPWVDMKPAAAVQALRKVSTEVHRDATHTQTDTARERSVLEKASIVSTPPLLLRWSGIPAEGLAERSLRARLVYLPKDPPQIRVRPIGLAELRQAMADEFRDQVREAIAEAAPVHIGTFG
;
A
#
# COMPACT_ATOMS: atom_id res chain seq x y z
N MET A 1 -5.92 30.86 58.35
CA MET A 1 -5.27 29.77 57.62
C MET A 1 -3.90 30.27 57.18
N SER A 2 -2.82 29.75 57.81
CA SER A 2 -1.45 30.16 57.48
C SER A 2 -1.06 29.52 56.17
N ALA A 3 -0.49 30.31 55.26
CA ALA A 3 0.05 29.79 53.99
C ALA A 3 1.16 28.79 54.29
N PRO A 4 1.27 27.65 53.60
CA PRO A 4 2.38 26.71 53.79
C PRO A 4 3.68 27.42 53.48
N THR A 5 4.58 27.47 54.43
CA THR A 5 5.94 28.00 54.27
C THR A 5 6.70 26.95 53.42
N ILE A 6 7.03 27.29 52.20
CA ILE A 6 7.83 26.44 51.34
C ILE A 6 9.26 26.43 51.91
N ASP A 7 9.72 25.27 52.34
CA ASP A 7 11.09 25.08 52.78
C ASP A 7 12.01 25.14 51.53
N MET A 8 12.69 26.27 51.38
CA MET A 8 13.61 26.52 50.27
C MET A 8 14.83 25.58 50.26
N THR A 9 15.16 25.00 51.42
CA THR A 9 16.22 24.00 51.53
C THR A 9 15.77 22.69 50.89
N LEU A 10 14.56 22.26 51.20
CA LEU A 10 13.94 21.07 50.57
C LEU A 10 13.80 21.24 49.06
N LEU A 11 13.40 22.43 48.60
CA LEU A 11 13.28 22.73 47.19
C LEU A 11 14.64 22.71 46.49
N ARG A 12 15.66 23.23 47.12
CA ARG A 12 17.04 23.19 46.63
C ARG A 12 17.58 21.76 46.57
N ASP A 13 17.30 20.93 47.56
CA ASP A 13 17.72 19.53 47.62
C ASP A 13 16.98 18.66 46.61
N ILE A 14 15.71 18.95 46.35
CA ILE A 14 14.94 18.32 45.27
C ILE A 14 15.49 18.73 43.90
N ILE A 15 15.84 20.01 43.70
CA ILE A 15 16.38 20.51 42.44
C ILE A 15 17.80 20.02 42.22
N SER A 16 18.62 19.95 43.28
CA SER A 16 20.04 19.58 43.17
C SER A 16 20.32 18.09 43.29
N GLY A 17 19.50 17.33 43.99
CA GLY A 17 19.70 15.89 44.23
C GLY A 17 18.66 14.97 43.61
N GLY A 18 17.44 15.45 43.39
CA GLY A 18 16.31 14.62 42.89
C GLY A 18 16.17 14.57 41.38
N LEU A 19 16.87 15.40 40.63
CA LEU A 19 16.86 15.43 39.18
C LEU A 19 18.22 15.02 38.63
N ASN A 20 18.69 13.83 39.00
CA ASN A 20 19.81 13.22 38.28
C ASN A 20 19.21 12.34 37.18
N PRO A 21 19.07 12.83 35.92
CA PRO A 21 18.47 12.08 34.84
C PRO A 21 19.30 10.82 34.48
N ALA A 22 20.49 10.68 34.99
CA ALA A 22 21.34 9.53 34.74
C ALA A 22 20.86 8.24 35.45
N GLU A 23 20.05 8.33 36.50
CA GLU A 23 19.57 7.17 37.24
C GLU A 23 18.08 6.78 36.94
N GLY A 24 17.39 7.56 36.13
CA GLY A 24 16.02 7.23 35.66
C GLY A 24 14.95 7.27 36.76
N VAL A 25 15.26 7.68 37.97
CA VAL A 25 14.33 7.74 39.09
C VAL A 25 14.23 9.17 39.61
N CYS A 26 13.04 9.73 39.62
CA CYS A 26 12.74 11.00 40.26
C CYS A 26 11.75 10.76 41.40
N LEU A 27 12.14 11.03 42.62
CA LEU A 27 11.25 10.99 43.77
C LEU A 27 10.52 12.33 43.90
N ILE A 28 9.20 12.29 43.67
CA ILE A 28 8.33 13.45 43.82
C ILE A 28 7.66 13.37 45.18
N PRO A 29 7.80 14.35 46.07
CA PRO A 29 7.14 14.36 47.35
C PRO A 29 5.59 14.38 47.18
N GLU A 30 4.89 13.81 48.14
CA GLU A 30 3.43 13.78 48.15
C GLU A 30 2.84 15.20 48.05
N GLY A 31 1.89 15.40 47.15
CA GLY A 31 1.30 16.72 46.89
C GLY A 31 1.90 17.54 45.73
N TYR A 32 3.05 17.12 45.16
CA TYR A 32 3.64 17.76 44.01
C TYR A 32 3.31 17.02 42.73
N LYS A 33 3.20 17.75 41.63
CA LYS A 33 2.95 17.19 40.29
C LYS A 33 4.07 17.57 39.35
N LEU A 34 4.50 16.65 38.52
CA LEU A 34 5.37 16.95 37.38
C LEU A 34 4.60 17.87 36.42
N ALA A 35 5.14 19.05 36.16
CA ALA A 35 4.62 19.95 35.14
C ALA A 35 5.62 20.03 33.98
N ASP A 36 5.12 19.87 32.78
CA ASP A 36 5.90 20.13 31.57
C ASP A 36 5.91 21.65 31.35
N LEU A 37 7.08 22.24 31.49
CA LEU A 37 7.30 23.68 31.30
C LEU A 37 7.74 24.03 29.88
N GLU A 38 7.86 23.06 28.98
CA GLU A 38 8.31 23.28 27.59
C GLU A 38 7.42 24.29 26.86
N GLN A 39 6.12 24.30 27.15
CA GLN A 39 5.16 25.26 26.58
C GLN A 39 5.45 26.74 26.91
N TYR A 40 6.24 27.02 27.92
CA TYR A 40 6.65 28.39 28.31
C TYR A 40 8.04 28.77 27.80
N GLN A 41 8.73 27.87 27.10
CA GLN A 41 10.01 28.14 26.48
C GLN A 41 9.81 28.89 25.15
N ALA A 42 10.81 29.64 24.73
CA ALA A 42 10.81 30.33 23.45
C ALA A 42 10.81 29.36 22.25
N GLN A 43 11.36 28.16 22.45
CA GLN A 43 11.43 27.12 21.45
C GLN A 43 11.26 25.73 22.12
N PRO A 44 10.67 24.76 21.42
CA PRO A 44 10.60 23.39 21.94
C PRO A 44 12.00 22.77 22.07
N ASN A 45 12.19 21.91 23.07
CA ASN A 45 13.47 21.24 23.32
C ASN A 45 13.88 20.28 22.19
N ALA A 46 12.91 19.72 21.47
CA ALA A 46 13.14 18.83 20.35
C ALA A 46 11.95 18.84 19.38
N LEU A 47 12.22 18.58 18.11
CA LEU A 47 11.19 18.34 17.14
C LEU A 47 10.43 17.06 17.46
N ARG A 48 9.11 17.08 17.31
CA ARG A 48 8.21 15.95 17.56
C ARG A 48 7.17 15.82 16.46
N GLY A 49 6.65 14.62 16.31
CA GLY A 49 5.60 14.34 15.33
C GLY A 49 6.12 13.54 14.15
N THR A 50 5.22 13.29 13.18
CA THR A 50 5.52 12.53 11.98
C THR A 50 5.25 13.40 10.75
N TYR A 51 6.26 13.61 9.93
CA TYR A 51 6.09 14.16 8.60
C TYR A 51 5.66 13.04 7.64
N HIS A 52 4.56 13.24 6.94
CA HIS A 52 4.04 12.29 5.95
C HIS A 52 4.37 12.77 4.54
N ALA A 53 5.41 12.19 3.95
CA ALA A 53 5.77 12.41 2.56
C ALA A 53 4.85 11.64 1.62
N ARG A 54 4.60 12.19 0.43
CA ARG A 54 3.83 11.51 -0.62
C ARG A 54 4.70 10.75 -1.59
N THR A 55 5.96 11.16 -1.74
CA THR A 55 6.93 10.56 -2.66
C THR A 55 8.20 10.15 -1.93
N ILE A 56 8.94 9.19 -2.50
CA ILE A 56 10.25 8.76 -1.97
C ILE A 56 11.24 9.94 -1.97
N ALA A 57 11.21 10.77 -3.01
CA ALA A 57 12.10 11.92 -3.13
C ALA A 57 11.89 12.94 -2.01
N GLU A 58 10.62 13.26 -1.67
CA GLU A 58 10.33 14.17 -0.55
C GLU A 58 10.68 13.57 0.80
N PHE A 59 10.41 12.27 0.97
CA PHE A 59 10.82 11.55 2.17
C PHE A 59 12.33 11.62 2.37
N ALA A 60 13.09 11.28 1.32
CA ALA A 60 14.55 11.33 1.36
C ALA A 60 15.07 12.74 1.62
N ARG A 61 14.53 13.76 0.93
CA ARG A 61 14.90 15.15 1.14
C ARG A 61 14.71 15.55 2.60
N TYR A 62 13.52 15.29 3.17
CA TYR A 62 13.24 15.62 4.57
C TYR A 62 14.19 14.92 5.55
N VAL A 63 14.49 13.64 5.30
CA VAL A 63 15.44 12.89 6.12
C VAL A 63 16.84 13.47 6.01
N LEU A 64 17.30 13.78 4.80
CA LEU A 64 18.66 14.29 4.53
C LEU A 64 18.88 15.73 5.01
N GLU A 65 17.82 16.52 5.18
CA GLU A 65 17.89 17.87 5.76
C GLU A 65 18.14 17.87 7.28
N GLN A 66 18.13 16.71 7.95
CA GLN A 66 18.33 16.65 9.39
C GLN A 66 19.82 16.62 9.76
N ASP A 67 20.23 17.49 10.66
CA ASP A 67 21.64 17.62 11.08
C ASP A 67 22.18 16.38 11.85
N SER A 68 21.28 15.57 12.38
CA SER A 68 21.61 14.47 13.29
C SER A 68 21.39 13.08 12.67
N LEU A 69 21.71 12.89 11.40
CA LEU A 69 21.50 11.63 10.67
C LEU A 69 22.15 10.40 11.31
N ARG A 70 23.25 10.57 12.08
CA ARG A 70 23.90 9.49 12.82
C ARG A 70 22.97 8.78 13.81
N TYR A 71 21.93 9.46 14.28
CA TYR A 71 20.91 8.92 15.18
C TYR A 71 19.67 8.41 14.47
N ALA A 72 19.55 8.67 13.18
CA ALA A 72 18.41 8.23 12.39
C ALA A 72 18.49 6.73 12.08
N ARG A 73 17.34 6.08 12.03
CA ARG A 73 17.16 4.71 11.53
C ARG A 73 15.92 4.67 10.65
N ILE A 74 16.03 3.99 9.52
CA ILE A 74 14.95 3.84 8.56
C ILE A 74 14.49 2.39 8.58
N PHE A 75 13.21 2.21 8.79
CA PHE A 75 12.53 0.91 8.76
C PHE A 75 11.66 0.87 7.53
N LEU A 76 11.86 -0.13 6.70
CA LEU A 76 11.27 -0.27 5.39
C LEU A 76 10.45 -1.54 5.34
N ASP A 77 9.17 -1.40 5.02
CA ASP A 77 8.25 -2.50 4.72
C ASP A 77 7.99 -2.51 3.20
N PRO A 78 8.72 -3.36 2.44
CA PRO A 78 8.57 -3.39 0.99
C PRO A 78 7.20 -3.93 0.55
N GLU A 79 6.60 -4.84 1.30
CA GLU A 79 5.29 -5.42 0.98
C GLU A 79 4.17 -4.39 1.10
N ALA A 80 4.23 -3.56 2.12
CA ALA A 80 3.31 -2.44 2.32
C ALA A 80 3.69 -1.20 1.50
N MET A 81 4.84 -1.21 0.78
CA MET A 81 5.42 -0.06 0.07
C MET A 81 5.48 1.18 0.95
N SER A 82 5.96 1.00 2.17
CA SER A 82 6.07 2.05 3.17
C SER A 82 7.43 2.07 3.83
N ALA A 83 7.88 3.26 4.22
CA ALA A 83 9.09 3.45 5.01
C ALA A 83 8.86 4.47 6.10
N VAL A 84 9.50 4.24 7.25
CA VAL A 84 9.47 5.13 8.40
C VAL A 84 10.90 5.41 8.85
N ALA A 85 11.31 6.67 8.82
CA ALA A 85 12.54 7.15 9.43
C ALA A 85 12.23 7.63 10.85
N ARG A 86 12.94 7.10 11.85
CA ARG A 86 13.00 7.63 13.21
C ARG A 86 14.26 8.47 13.31
N LEU A 87 14.10 9.78 13.30
CA LEU A 87 15.21 10.74 13.17
C LEU A 87 15.99 10.92 14.47
N ASP A 88 15.32 10.70 15.60
CA ASP A 88 15.87 10.74 16.96
C ASP A 88 15.87 9.34 17.60
N HIS A 89 16.20 8.29 16.87
CA HIS A 89 16.21 6.90 17.36
C HIS A 89 17.36 6.63 18.34
N GLY A 90 18.52 7.22 18.08
CA GLY A 90 19.72 6.97 18.86
C GLY A 90 20.37 5.61 18.56
N ASN A 91 21.09 5.10 19.54
CA ASN A 91 21.76 3.79 19.51
C ASN A 91 21.64 3.08 20.86
N ALA A 92 22.20 1.88 21.00
CA ALA A 92 22.12 1.10 22.24
C ALA A 92 22.77 1.78 23.47
N GLY A 93 23.81 2.61 23.27
CA GLY A 93 24.48 3.34 24.34
C GLY A 93 23.88 4.72 24.63
N ASP A 94 23.13 5.26 23.67
CA ASP A 94 22.46 6.57 23.75
C ASP A 94 21.10 6.48 23.04
N PRO A 95 20.11 5.86 23.69
CA PRO A 95 18.81 5.65 23.09
C PRO A 95 18.00 6.95 23.01
N GLY A 96 17.47 7.24 21.83
CA GLY A 96 16.59 8.38 21.60
C GLY A 96 15.12 8.04 21.85
N TRP A 97 14.29 9.06 21.89
CA TRP A 97 12.86 8.91 22.17
C TRP A 97 12.03 8.43 20.96
N GLY A 98 12.56 8.55 19.74
CA GLY A 98 11.86 8.19 18.50
C GLY A 98 10.59 9.00 18.27
N ARG A 99 10.53 10.24 18.75
CA ARG A 99 9.35 11.13 18.67
C ARG A 99 9.31 11.94 17.39
N HIS A 100 10.46 12.16 16.74
CA HIS A 100 10.58 12.83 15.47
C HIS A 100 10.69 11.80 14.34
N ARG A 101 9.71 11.78 13.44
CA ARG A 101 9.61 10.75 12.41
C ARG A 101 9.31 11.35 11.05
N ALA A 102 9.74 10.67 10.01
CA ALA A 102 9.23 10.85 8.67
C ALA A 102 8.66 9.51 8.17
N ALA A 103 7.58 9.57 7.42
CA ALA A 103 6.95 8.38 6.86
C ALA A 103 6.60 8.62 5.39
N VAL A 104 6.75 7.59 4.56
CA VAL A 104 6.22 7.53 3.20
C VAL A 104 5.46 6.24 3.02
N LYS A 105 4.35 6.32 2.29
CA LYS A 105 3.61 5.17 1.80
C LYS A 105 3.13 5.50 0.40
N LEU A 106 3.55 4.68 -0.56
CA LEU A 106 3.15 4.89 -1.95
C LEU A 106 1.65 4.62 -2.12
N ALA A 107 0.98 5.53 -2.80
CA ALA A 107 -0.42 5.36 -3.15
C ALA A 107 -0.56 4.49 -4.41
N SER A 108 -1.64 3.71 -4.46
CA SER A 108 -2.03 3.00 -5.68
C SER A 108 -2.81 3.95 -6.58
N PRO A 109 -2.40 4.15 -7.84
CA PRO A 109 -3.18 4.92 -8.80
C PRO A 109 -4.60 4.36 -8.98
N PRO A 110 -5.60 5.22 -9.28
CA PRO A 110 -6.99 4.79 -9.40
C PRO A 110 -7.21 3.64 -10.37
N ALA A 111 -6.50 3.61 -11.51
CA ALA A 111 -6.60 2.56 -12.51
C ALA A 111 -6.19 1.17 -11.97
N PHE A 112 -5.10 1.10 -11.19
CA PHE A 112 -4.67 -0.16 -10.58
C PHE A 112 -5.55 -0.55 -9.39
N ALA A 113 -5.98 0.42 -8.59
CA ALA A 113 -6.89 0.18 -7.48
C ALA A 113 -8.22 -0.41 -7.97
N ALA A 114 -8.82 0.17 -9.03
CA ALA A 114 -10.02 -0.35 -9.66
C ALA A 114 -9.81 -1.76 -10.27
N PHE A 115 -8.63 -2.02 -10.88
CA PHE A 115 -8.29 -3.36 -11.34
C PHE A 115 -8.27 -4.38 -10.20
N MET A 116 -7.65 -4.02 -9.07
CA MET A 116 -7.57 -4.90 -7.91
C MET A 116 -8.92 -5.14 -7.26
N GLU A 117 -9.82 -4.15 -7.30
CA GLU A 117 -11.18 -4.27 -6.79
C GLU A 117 -12.00 -5.29 -7.59
N ILE A 118 -11.98 -5.21 -8.93
CA ILE A 118 -12.69 -6.20 -9.76
C ILE A 118 -12.05 -7.59 -9.72
N ALA A 119 -10.76 -7.68 -9.38
CA ALA A 119 -10.05 -8.95 -9.22
C ALA A 119 -10.30 -9.62 -7.85
N ALA A 120 -10.78 -8.88 -6.85
CA ALA A 120 -10.97 -9.39 -5.49
C ALA A 120 -12.13 -10.39 -5.39
N ALA A 121 -13.21 -10.18 -6.14
CA ALA A 121 -14.40 -11.03 -6.11
C ALA A 121 -15.02 -11.17 -7.51
N PRO A 122 -15.89 -12.16 -7.75
CA PRO A 122 -16.68 -12.24 -8.97
C PRO A 122 -17.57 -11.00 -9.14
N VAL A 123 -17.57 -10.40 -10.31
CA VAL A 123 -18.32 -9.19 -10.64
C VAL A 123 -19.44 -9.51 -11.64
N THR A 124 -20.47 -8.67 -11.66
CA THR A 124 -21.50 -8.75 -12.67
C THR A 124 -20.97 -8.30 -14.03
N GLN A 125 -21.60 -8.75 -15.08
CA GLN A 125 -21.28 -8.33 -16.44
C GLN A 125 -21.32 -6.80 -16.60
N THR A 126 -22.33 -6.14 -16.04
CA THR A 126 -22.47 -4.68 -16.10
C THR A 126 -21.28 -3.98 -15.47
N LEU A 127 -20.90 -4.39 -14.26
CA LEU A 127 -19.75 -3.80 -13.55
C LEU A 127 -18.44 -3.98 -14.33
N LEU A 128 -18.24 -5.14 -14.96
CA LEU A 128 -17.06 -5.35 -15.80
C LEU A 128 -17.08 -4.46 -17.05
N ILE A 129 -18.24 -4.28 -17.68
CA ILE A 129 -18.40 -3.40 -18.85
C ILE A 129 -18.10 -1.94 -18.46
N ASP A 130 -18.64 -1.48 -17.34
CA ASP A 130 -18.37 -0.13 -16.83
C ASP A 130 -16.88 0.06 -16.58
N TYR A 131 -16.24 -0.89 -15.88
CA TYR A 131 -14.80 -0.88 -15.67
C TYR A 131 -13.99 -0.82 -16.98
N VAL A 132 -14.34 -1.64 -17.97
CA VAL A 132 -13.64 -1.64 -19.28
C VAL A 132 -13.83 -0.31 -20.02
N THR A 133 -14.99 0.30 -19.87
CA THR A 133 -15.29 1.59 -20.50
C THR A 133 -14.49 2.74 -19.83
N ASP A 134 -14.43 2.75 -18.52
CA ASP A 134 -13.75 3.80 -17.74
C ASP A 134 -12.22 3.72 -17.87
N TRP A 135 -11.67 2.52 -18.02
CA TRP A 135 -10.23 2.28 -18.01
C TRP A 135 -9.68 1.72 -19.32
N ALA A 136 -10.37 1.99 -20.45
CA ALA A 136 -10.05 1.42 -21.77
C ALA A 136 -8.58 1.61 -22.19
N ASP A 137 -7.97 2.75 -21.86
CA ASP A 137 -6.57 3.08 -22.22
C ASP A 137 -5.54 2.21 -21.49
N HIS A 138 -5.94 1.58 -20.40
CA HIS A 138 -5.09 0.70 -19.58
C HIS A 138 -5.29 -0.78 -19.91
N LEU A 139 -6.19 -1.12 -20.84
CA LEU A 139 -6.66 -2.48 -21.02
C LEU A 139 -6.48 -2.97 -22.45
N GLU A 140 -5.98 -4.19 -22.55
CA GLU A 140 -5.95 -4.99 -23.78
C GLU A 140 -6.66 -6.31 -23.53
N PHE A 141 -7.33 -6.83 -24.55
CA PHE A 141 -8.07 -8.08 -24.47
C PHE A 141 -7.58 -9.06 -25.52
N SER A 142 -7.69 -10.34 -25.20
CA SER A 142 -7.46 -11.40 -26.16
C SER A 142 -8.53 -12.48 -26.01
N ALA A 143 -8.98 -13.00 -27.16
CA ALA A 143 -9.93 -14.10 -27.24
C ALA A 143 -9.24 -15.35 -27.76
N ALA A 144 -9.85 -16.54 -27.56
CA ALA A 144 -9.38 -17.76 -28.22
C ALA A 144 -9.66 -17.67 -29.72
N GLY A 145 -8.63 -17.88 -30.53
CA GLY A 145 -8.79 -18.00 -32.00
C GLY A 145 -8.97 -19.46 -32.42
N ALA A 146 -9.68 -19.69 -33.51
CA ALA A 146 -9.87 -21.04 -34.06
C ALA A 146 -8.55 -21.65 -34.59
N GLU A 147 -7.66 -20.82 -35.11
CA GLU A 147 -6.41 -21.25 -35.76
C GLU A 147 -5.15 -20.65 -35.09
N ALA A 148 -5.28 -19.54 -34.35
CA ALA A 148 -4.22 -18.92 -33.57
C ALA A 148 -4.53 -18.97 -32.09
N PRO A 149 -3.54 -19.16 -31.20
CA PRO A 149 -3.82 -19.34 -29.79
C PRO A 149 -4.49 -18.13 -29.12
N TRP A 150 -4.29 -16.92 -29.69
CA TRP A 150 -4.85 -15.68 -29.13
C TRP A 150 -5.08 -14.64 -30.25
N VAL A 151 -6.24 -14.01 -30.22
CA VAL A 151 -6.59 -12.90 -31.10
C VAL A 151 -6.79 -11.66 -30.27
N ASP A 152 -5.99 -10.61 -30.53
CA ASP A 152 -6.11 -9.35 -29.84
C ASP A 152 -7.41 -8.64 -30.17
N MET A 153 -8.01 -8.04 -29.17
CA MET A 153 -9.32 -7.40 -29.25
C MET A 153 -9.24 -6.01 -28.60
N LYS A 154 -9.73 -5.00 -29.32
CA LYS A 154 -9.85 -3.65 -28.75
C LYS A 154 -10.89 -3.62 -27.62
N PRO A 155 -10.78 -2.73 -26.61
CA PRO A 155 -11.73 -2.63 -25.49
C PRO A 155 -13.20 -2.50 -25.97
N ALA A 156 -13.46 -1.69 -26.98
CA ALA A 156 -14.80 -1.53 -27.54
C ALA A 156 -15.40 -2.85 -28.11
N ALA A 157 -14.56 -3.68 -28.75
CA ALA A 157 -14.99 -4.98 -29.25
C ALA A 157 -15.19 -5.97 -28.08
N ALA A 158 -14.36 -5.90 -27.03
CA ALA A 158 -14.53 -6.68 -25.82
C ALA A 158 -15.87 -6.36 -25.11
N VAL A 159 -16.23 -5.08 -24.98
CA VAL A 159 -17.52 -4.64 -24.44
C VAL A 159 -18.69 -5.23 -25.26
N GLN A 160 -18.60 -5.17 -26.58
CA GLN A 160 -19.62 -5.76 -27.45
C GLN A 160 -19.76 -7.28 -27.27
N ALA A 161 -18.62 -7.97 -27.15
CA ALA A 161 -18.59 -9.41 -26.91
C ALA A 161 -19.13 -9.76 -25.51
N LEU A 162 -18.75 -9.01 -24.49
CA LEU A 162 -19.26 -9.18 -23.13
C LEU A 162 -20.78 -9.04 -23.07
N ARG A 163 -21.36 -8.04 -23.73
CA ARG A 163 -22.83 -7.86 -23.78
C ARG A 163 -23.57 -9.06 -24.36
N LYS A 164 -22.98 -9.75 -25.33
CA LYS A 164 -23.60 -10.94 -25.97
C LYS A 164 -23.54 -12.18 -25.08
N VAL A 165 -22.51 -12.35 -24.27
CA VAL A 165 -22.36 -13.51 -23.38
C VAL A 165 -23.53 -13.70 -22.44
N SER A 166 -24.15 -12.62 -21.94
CA SER A 166 -25.27 -12.72 -20.99
C SER A 166 -26.50 -13.43 -21.55
N THR A 167 -26.74 -13.32 -22.85
CA THR A 167 -27.91 -13.89 -23.49
C THR A 167 -27.78 -15.40 -23.75
N GLU A 168 -26.55 -15.90 -23.93
CA GLU A 168 -26.29 -17.31 -24.26
C GLU A 168 -26.13 -18.20 -23.02
N VAL A 169 -25.45 -17.70 -21.99
CA VAL A 169 -25.30 -18.42 -20.71
C VAL A 169 -26.67 -18.69 -20.06
N HIS A 170 -27.61 -17.80 -20.22
CA HIS A 170 -28.97 -17.96 -19.69
C HIS A 170 -29.77 -19.08 -20.37
N ARG A 171 -29.50 -19.39 -21.64
CA ARG A 171 -30.19 -20.45 -22.39
C ARG A 171 -29.67 -21.86 -22.09
N ASP A 172 -28.37 -22.01 -21.76
CA ASP A 172 -27.73 -23.33 -21.61
C ASP A 172 -27.62 -23.82 -20.17
N ALA A 173 -27.89 -22.98 -19.16
CA ALA A 173 -27.88 -23.39 -17.75
C ALA A 173 -28.95 -24.43 -17.40
N THR A 174 -29.88 -24.73 -18.32
CA THR A 174 -30.98 -25.69 -18.11
C THR A 174 -30.61 -27.15 -18.41
N HIS A 175 -29.49 -27.44 -19.04
CA HIS A 175 -29.09 -28.81 -19.40
C HIS A 175 -27.59 -29.06 -19.24
N THR A 176 -27.13 -29.64 -18.20
CA THR A 176 -26.08 -30.67 -18.00
C THR A 176 -25.19 -30.51 -16.75
N GLN A 177 -25.10 -31.58 -15.99
CA GLN A 177 -24.26 -31.73 -14.82
C GLN A 177 -22.89 -32.35 -15.19
N THR A 178 -21.78 -31.59 -15.03
CA THR A 178 -20.42 -32.06 -14.65
C THR A 178 -19.42 -30.89 -14.75
N ASP A 179 -18.67 -30.62 -13.68
CA ASP A 179 -17.94 -29.33 -13.48
C ASP A 179 -16.75 -29.05 -14.43
N THR A 180 -16.07 -30.05 -14.95
CA THR A 180 -14.89 -29.86 -15.82
C THR A 180 -15.27 -29.79 -17.33
N ALA A 181 -16.40 -30.39 -17.71
CA ALA A 181 -16.93 -30.30 -19.07
C ALA A 181 -17.66 -28.97 -19.33
N ARG A 182 -18.11 -28.27 -18.27
CA ARG A 182 -18.81 -26.98 -18.35
C ARG A 182 -17.95 -25.85 -18.85
N GLU A 183 -16.69 -25.72 -18.38
CA GLU A 183 -15.81 -24.64 -18.84
C GLU A 183 -15.51 -24.75 -20.35
N ARG A 184 -15.35 -25.96 -20.87
CA ARG A 184 -15.18 -26.20 -22.31
C ARG A 184 -16.47 -26.04 -23.12
N SER A 185 -17.60 -26.54 -22.63
CA SER A 185 -18.87 -26.47 -23.31
C SER A 185 -19.42 -25.06 -23.47
N VAL A 186 -19.23 -24.19 -22.47
CA VAL A 186 -19.61 -22.77 -22.58
C VAL A 186 -18.74 -22.04 -23.61
N LEU A 187 -17.46 -22.42 -23.70
CA LEU A 187 -16.51 -21.86 -24.67
C LEU A 187 -16.79 -22.31 -26.12
N GLU A 188 -17.13 -23.58 -26.33
CA GLU A 188 -17.43 -24.11 -27.68
C GLU A 188 -18.75 -23.58 -28.29
N LYS A 189 -19.76 -23.33 -27.46
CA LYS A 189 -21.04 -22.80 -27.94
C LYS A 189 -21.07 -21.29 -28.11
N ALA A 190 -20.25 -20.55 -27.37
CA ALA A 190 -20.08 -19.10 -27.56
C ALA A 190 -19.34 -18.74 -28.86
N SER A 191 -18.69 -19.70 -29.52
CA SER A 191 -17.89 -19.48 -30.73
C SER A 191 -18.75 -19.19 -32.00
N ILE A 192 -20.05 -19.32 -31.96
CA ILE A 192 -20.91 -19.16 -33.15
C ILE A 192 -21.35 -17.71 -33.41
N VAL A 193 -21.30 -16.81 -32.39
CA VAL A 193 -21.81 -15.43 -32.58
C VAL A 193 -20.78 -14.35 -32.23
N SER A 194 -19.97 -14.52 -31.21
CA SER A 194 -18.77 -13.71 -30.93
C SER A 194 -17.98 -14.37 -29.82
N THR A 195 -16.70 -14.63 -30.06
CA THR A 195 -15.83 -15.23 -29.05
C THR A 195 -15.62 -14.25 -27.89
N PRO A 196 -16.02 -14.60 -26.65
CA PRO A 196 -15.83 -13.72 -25.51
C PRO A 196 -14.34 -13.55 -25.21
N PRO A 197 -13.90 -12.41 -24.68
CA PRO A 197 -12.51 -12.24 -24.25
C PRO A 197 -12.20 -13.21 -23.10
N LEU A 198 -11.06 -13.90 -23.18
CA LEU A 198 -10.61 -14.84 -22.15
C LEU A 198 -9.44 -14.33 -21.35
N LEU A 199 -8.65 -13.42 -21.93
CA LEU A 199 -7.55 -12.73 -21.28
C LEU A 199 -7.78 -11.24 -21.32
N LEU A 200 -7.41 -10.61 -20.22
CA LEU A 200 -7.29 -9.19 -20.05
C LEU A 200 -5.85 -8.91 -19.66
N ARG A 201 -5.21 -7.91 -20.27
CA ARG A 201 -3.94 -7.35 -19.84
C ARG A 201 -4.23 -5.94 -19.35
N TRP A 202 -3.87 -5.70 -18.14
CA TRP A 202 -3.77 -4.36 -17.57
C TRP A 202 -2.35 -3.84 -17.75
N SER A 203 -2.18 -2.56 -18.12
CA SER A 203 -0.87 -1.88 -18.24
C SER A 203 -0.95 -0.49 -17.62
N GLY A 204 0.06 -0.14 -16.85
CA GLY A 204 0.16 1.16 -16.18
C GLY A 204 1.11 1.14 -14.99
N ILE A 205 1.08 2.21 -14.22
CA ILE A 205 1.86 2.35 -12.99
C ILE A 205 1.07 1.74 -11.84
N PRO A 206 1.58 0.70 -11.14
CA PRO A 206 0.84 0.03 -10.06
C PRO A 206 0.88 0.77 -8.72
N ALA A 207 1.93 1.56 -8.48
CA ALA A 207 2.07 2.44 -7.33
C ALA A 207 2.81 3.71 -7.74
N GLU A 208 2.44 4.85 -7.17
CA GLU A 208 3.03 6.15 -7.51
C GLU A 208 4.55 6.14 -7.30
N GLY A 209 5.29 6.52 -8.34
CA GLY A 209 6.76 6.56 -8.31
C GLY A 209 7.45 5.27 -8.71
N LEU A 210 6.73 4.16 -8.94
CA LEU A 210 7.29 2.94 -9.52
C LEU A 210 7.20 2.92 -11.05
N ALA A 211 7.94 2.01 -11.66
CA ALA A 211 7.92 1.83 -13.11
C ALA A 211 6.57 1.28 -13.61
N GLU A 212 6.25 1.60 -14.86
CA GLU A 212 5.11 1.03 -15.56
C GLU A 212 5.25 -0.49 -15.70
N ARG A 213 4.15 -1.21 -15.50
CA ARG A 213 4.11 -2.67 -15.55
C ARG A 213 2.85 -3.16 -16.22
N SER A 214 2.87 -4.41 -16.67
CA SER A 214 1.67 -5.08 -17.18
C SER A 214 1.34 -6.31 -16.33
N LEU A 215 0.05 -6.56 -16.15
CA LEU A 215 -0.47 -7.71 -15.44
C LEU A 215 -1.55 -8.38 -16.28
N ARG A 216 -1.38 -9.66 -16.55
CA ARG A 216 -2.38 -10.47 -17.25
C ARG A 216 -3.39 -11.03 -16.26
N ALA A 217 -4.65 -11.12 -16.67
CA ALA A 217 -5.70 -11.79 -15.93
C ALA A 217 -6.53 -12.67 -16.85
N ARG A 218 -6.98 -13.81 -16.34
CA ARG A 218 -7.93 -14.68 -17.02
C ARG A 218 -9.34 -14.28 -16.63
N LEU A 219 -10.23 -14.19 -17.61
CA LEU A 219 -11.67 -14.00 -17.41
C LEU A 219 -12.33 -15.37 -17.33
N VAL A 220 -12.96 -15.68 -16.20
CA VAL A 220 -13.67 -16.93 -15.96
C VAL A 220 -15.16 -16.61 -15.83
N TYR A 221 -15.94 -17.14 -16.73
CA TYR A 221 -17.38 -16.94 -16.76
C TYR A 221 -18.09 -17.94 -15.84
N LEU A 222 -18.86 -17.43 -14.88
CA LEU A 222 -19.59 -18.24 -13.91
C LEU A 222 -21.07 -18.28 -14.30
N PRO A 223 -21.66 -19.47 -14.49
CA PRO A 223 -23.07 -19.63 -14.85
C PRO A 223 -23.95 -19.39 -13.62
N LYS A 224 -24.20 -18.11 -13.30
CA LYS A 224 -25.11 -17.66 -12.25
C LYS A 224 -26.20 -16.78 -12.86
N ASP A 225 -27.25 -16.56 -12.15
CA ASP A 225 -28.31 -15.62 -12.50
C ASP A 225 -28.33 -14.47 -11.48
N PRO A 226 -27.90 -13.25 -11.84
CA PRO A 226 -27.28 -12.85 -13.13
C PRO A 226 -25.89 -13.44 -13.36
N PRO A 227 -25.42 -13.54 -14.62
CA PRO A 227 -24.08 -14.04 -14.95
C PRO A 227 -22.98 -13.26 -14.24
N GLN A 228 -22.00 -13.98 -13.70
CA GLN A 228 -20.85 -13.39 -13.02
C GLN A 228 -19.56 -13.72 -13.77
N ILE A 229 -18.60 -12.83 -13.70
CA ILE A 229 -17.29 -12.98 -14.31
C ILE A 229 -16.25 -12.81 -13.20
N ARG A 230 -15.33 -13.78 -13.09
CA ARG A 230 -14.19 -13.68 -12.18
C ARG A 230 -12.96 -13.27 -12.98
N VAL A 231 -12.36 -12.16 -12.59
CA VAL A 231 -11.05 -11.70 -13.07
C VAL A 231 -9.99 -12.36 -12.21
N ARG A 232 -9.14 -13.24 -12.79
CA ARG A 232 -8.06 -13.94 -12.09
C ARG A 232 -6.71 -13.40 -12.56
N PRO A 233 -6.02 -12.56 -11.77
CA PRO A 233 -4.66 -12.12 -12.09
C PRO A 233 -3.71 -13.32 -12.19
N ILE A 234 -2.78 -13.25 -13.17
CA ILE A 234 -1.74 -14.23 -13.41
C ILE A 234 -0.41 -13.57 -13.07
N GLY A 235 0.36 -14.17 -12.14
CA GLY A 235 1.66 -13.61 -11.75
C GLY A 235 1.55 -12.39 -10.82
N LEU A 236 0.46 -12.26 -10.05
CA LEU A 236 0.28 -11.14 -9.12
C LEU A 236 1.31 -11.15 -7.98
N ALA A 237 1.71 -12.34 -7.52
CA ALA A 237 2.72 -12.47 -6.48
C ALA A 237 4.09 -11.99 -6.97
N GLU A 238 4.47 -12.37 -8.17
CA GLU A 238 5.72 -11.95 -8.83
C GLU A 238 5.71 -10.44 -9.10
N LEU A 239 4.57 -9.88 -9.52
CA LEU A 239 4.42 -8.44 -9.68
C LEU A 239 4.63 -7.71 -8.35
N ARG A 240 3.99 -8.17 -7.27
CA ARG A 240 4.13 -7.58 -5.93
C ARG A 240 5.56 -7.66 -5.43
N GLN A 241 6.23 -8.78 -5.63
CA GLN A 241 7.63 -8.93 -5.27
C GLN A 241 8.52 -7.95 -6.05
N ALA A 242 8.32 -7.83 -7.36
CA ALA A 242 9.09 -6.89 -8.18
C ALA A 242 8.84 -5.42 -7.79
N MET A 243 7.61 -5.07 -7.39
CA MET A 243 7.29 -3.74 -6.85
C MET A 243 7.99 -3.49 -5.50
N ALA A 244 7.98 -4.49 -4.61
CA ALA A 244 8.63 -4.41 -3.32
C ALA A 244 10.15 -4.25 -3.45
N ASP A 245 10.78 -4.98 -4.37
CA ASP A 245 12.20 -4.88 -4.64
C ASP A 245 12.57 -3.51 -5.22
N GLU A 246 11.80 -3.00 -6.20
CA GLU A 246 11.99 -1.67 -6.77
C GLU A 246 11.85 -0.57 -5.71
N PHE A 247 10.80 -0.62 -4.89
CA PHE A 247 10.59 0.33 -3.80
C PHE A 247 11.76 0.33 -2.81
N ARG A 248 12.21 -0.86 -2.38
CA ARG A 248 13.37 -1.01 -1.51
C ARG A 248 14.61 -0.36 -2.11
N ASP A 249 14.89 -0.64 -3.38
CA ASP A 249 16.08 -0.16 -4.04
C ASP A 249 16.03 1.37 -4.25
N GLN A 250 14.89 1.92 -4.64
CA GLN A 250 14.69 3.38 -4.75
C GLN A 250 14.87 4.10 -3.41
N VAL A 251 14.33 3.55 -2.30
CA VAL A 251 14.53 4.17 -0.98
C VAL A 251 15.99 4.10 -0.56
N ARG A 252 16.67 2.97 -0.78
CA ARG A 252 18.10 2.84 -0.47
C ARG A 252 18.96 3.79 -1.28
N GLU A 253 18.67 3.93 -2.56
CA GLU A 253 19.38 4.86 -3.45
C GLU A 253 19.15 6.31 -3.03
N ALA A 254 17.90 6.70 -2.73
CA ALA A 254 17.53 8.05 -2.36
C ALA A 254 18.15 8.50 -1.02
N ILE A 255 18.31 7.57 -0.06
CA ILE A 255 18.94 7.84 1.24
C ILE A 255 20.46 7.68 1.16
N ALA A 256 20.96 6.89 0.20
CA ALA A 256 22.36 6.49 0.07
C ALA A 256 22.88 5.89 1.40
N GLU A 257 24.12 6.27 1.79
CA GLU A 257 24.73 5.81 3.05
C GLU A 257 24.48 6.74 4.24
N ALA A 258 23.61 7.75 4.08
CA ALA A 258 23.43 8.78 5.11
C ALA A 258 22.80 8.26 6.39
N ALA A 259 21.94 7.23 6.31
CA ALA A 259 21.34 6.58 7.47
C ALA A 259 21.15 5.07 7.24
N PRO A 260 21.29 4.23 8.30
CA PRO A 260 21.04 2.79 8.18
C PRO A 260 19.59 2.48 7.80
N VAL A 261 19.42 1.63 6.78
CA VAL A 261 18.11 1.15 6.32
C VAL A 261 17.92 -0.31 6.74
N HIS A 262 16.89 -0.57 7.52
CA HIS A 262 16.50 -1.89 8.00
C HIS A 262 15.23 -2.34 7.28
N ILE A 263 15.17 -3.61 6.88
CA ILE A 263 13.95 -4.20 6.31
C ILE A 263 13.12 -4.77 7.46
N GLY A 264 11.87 -4.34 7.55
CA GLY A 264 10.92 -4.72 8.59
C GLY A 264 10.24 -3.53 9.24
N THR A 265 9.29 -3.81 10.13
CA THR A 265 8.55 -2.81 10.89
C THR A 265 9.14 -2.70 12.30
N PHE A 266 9.15 -1.49 12.83
CA PHE A 266 9.53 -1.23 14.22
C PHE A 266 8.32 -0.66 14.96
N GLY A 267 7.84 -1.39 15.96
CA GLY A 267 6.64 -1.07 16.75
C GLY A 267 6.76 0.16 17.65
#